data_e07c3ec4b8c0f0fe0bedaf48f47d4274
#
_entry.id   e07c3ec4b8c0f0fe0bedaf48f47d4274
#
_cell.length_a   1.000
_cell.length_b   1.000
_cell.length_c   1.000
_cell.angle_alpha   90.00
_cell.angle_beta   90.00
_cell.angle_gamma   90.00
#
_symmetry.space_group_name_H-M   'P 1'
#
loop_
_entity.id
_entity.type
_entity.pdbx_description
1 polymer ?
#
loop_
_entity_poly.entity_id
_entity_poly.type
_entity_poly.pdbx_seq_one_letter_code
_entity_poly.pdbx_strand_id
1 'polypeptide(L)'
;MSQQFDLVVIGGGPGGYEAAIRAAQLGFKVACIEKRIHKGKPSLGGTCLNVGCIPSKALLDSSHRYEDTVDHLGDHGITTAEVKFDLEKMLARKDKVVEQLTGGVAQLLKGNGIEWLQGTGKLLAGKKVEFVPFEGETQVLEPKYVILASGSVPVNIPVAPVDQDLIVDSTGALEFPEVPQRLGVIGAGVIGLELGSVWRRLGSEVVVFEAMDAFLPMADKALAKEFQKILTKQGLDIRIGAKVSGTEINGREVTVKYSQGGEEKEQTFDKLIVCVGRKAYAEGLLAEDSGIKLTERGLVEVNDHCATSVEGVYAIGDLVRGPMLAHKAMEEGVMAVERIHGHAAQVNYDTIISVIYTHPEAAWVGLTEEQAKEKGHDVKTGQFPFAVNGRALAAGEGAGFVKFVADAKTDRLLGMHVVGPAASDIVHQGMIALEFVSSVEDLQLMTFGHPTFSEVVHEAALAVDGRAIHAIQRKRK
;
A
#
# COMPACT_ATOMS: atom_id res chain seq x y z
N MET A 1 35.45 11.63 -20.84
CA MET A 1 35.28 12.47 -19.64
C MET A 1 34.21 11.83 -18.81
N SER A 2 34.47 11.41 -17.58
CA SER A 2 33.44 10.88 -16.70
C SER A 2 32.38 11.95 -16.48
N GLN A 3 31.11 11.62 -16.73
CA GLN A 3 29.99 12.52 -16.43
C GLN A 3 29.94 12.71 -14.90
N GLN A 4 30.10 13.95 -14.46
CA GLN A 4 30.10 14.28 -13.04
C GLN A 4 28.65 14.66 -12.63
N PHE A 5 28.07 13.90 -11.72
CA PHE A 5 26.76 14.18 -11.13
C PHE A 5 26.92 14.70 -9.69
N ASP A 6 26.02 15.56 -9.25
CA ASP A 6 25.96 15.95 -7.84
C ASP A 6 25.26 14.86 -7.03
N LEU A 7 24.20 14.25 -7.59
CA LEU A 7 23.42 13.20 -6.96
C LEU A 7 23.16 12.03 -7.92
N VAL A 8 23.37 10.81 -7.42
CA VAL A 8 22.92 9.58 -8.09
C VAL A 8 21.87 8.90 -7.23
N VAL A 9 20.71 8.61 -7.82
CA VAL A 9 19.63 7.83 -7.20
C VAL A 9 19.65 6.44 -7.79
N ILE A 10 19.72 5.40 -6.95
CA ILE A 10 19.69 3.99 -7.35
C ILE A 10 18.30 3.42 -7.06
N GLY A 11 17.48 3.27 -8.09
CA GLY A 11 16.10 2.85 -8.08
C GLY A 11 15.15 3.96 -8.52
N GLY A 12 14.40 3.73 -9.59
CA GLY A 12 13.42 4.66 -10.19
C GLY A 12 11.97 4.40 -9.74
N GLY A 13 11.78 3.82 -8.53
CA GLY A 13 10.48 3.69 -7.89
C GLY A 13 9.96 5.02 -7.34
N PRO A 14 8.75 5.05 -6.69
CA PRO A 14 8.13 6.30 -6.23
C PRO A 14 9.07 7.20 -5.44
N GLY A 15 9.73 6.71 -4.41
CA GLY A 15 10.67 7.52 -3.64
C GLY A 15 11.87 7.99 -4.46
N GLY A 16 12.39 7.13 -5.36
CA GLY A 16 13.59 7.44 -6.14
C GLY A 16 13.35 8.48 -7.22
N TYR A 17 12.29 8.35 -8.05
CA TYR A 17 12.04 9.34 -9.09
C TYR A 17 11.62 10.70 -8.52
N GLU A 18 10.87 10.74 -7.40
CA GLU A 18 10.51 12.00 -6.75
C GLU A 18 11.72 12.68 -6.11
N ALA A 19 12.59 11.92 -5.43
CA ALA A 19 13.86 12.44 -4.94
C ALA A 19 14.72 13.02 -6.09
N ALA A 20 14.81 12.32 -7.23
CA ALA A 20 15.55 12.78 -8.39
C ALA A 20 14.96 14.08 -8.96
N ILE A 21 13.64 14.18 -9.11
CA ILE A 21 12.96 15.39 -9.59
C ILE A 21 13.19 16.54 -8.61
N ARG A 22 12.99 16.30 -7.29
CA ARG A 22 13.19 17.37 -6.32
C ARG A 22 14.62 17.88 -6.29
N ALA A 23 15.60 17.00 -6.39
CA ALA A 23 17.01 17.39 -6.48
C ALA A 23 17.29 18.26 -7.71
N ALA A 24 16.77 17.88 -8.88
CA ALA A 24 16.94 18.67 -10.10
C ALA A 24 16.28 20.06 -9.97
N GLN A 25 15.11 20.16 -9.33
CA GLN A 25 14.46 21.45 -9.03
C GLN A 25 15.28 22.34 -8.11
N LEU A 26 16.09 21.77 -7.23
CA LEU A 26 17.02 22.47 -6.35
C LEU A 26 18.38 22.77 -7.01
N GLY A 27 18.52 22.46 -8.32
CA GLY A 27 19.71 22.81 -9.11
C GLY A 27 20.82 21.76 -9.12
N PHE A 28 20.60 20.57 -8.56
CA PHE A 28 21.57 19.47 -8.65
C PHE A 28 21.59 18.86 -10.05
N LYS A 29 22.77 18.42 -10.50
CA LYS A 29 22.90 17.55 -11.66
C LYS A 29 22.67 16.11 -11.25
N VAL A 30 21.58 15.49 -11.74
CA VAL A 30 21.06 14.21 -11.22
C VAL A 30 21.10 13.11 -12.27
N ALA A 31 21.49 11.89 -11.84
CA ALA A 31 21.21 10.66 -12.56
C ALA A 31 20.30 9.75 -11.72
N CYS A 32 19.35 9.08 -12.39
CA CYS A 32 18.50 8.05 -11.81
C CYS A 32 18.77 6.70 -12.51
N ILE A 33 19.27 5.72 -11.77
CA ILE A 33 19.56 4.38 -12.29
C ILE A 33 18.36 3.48 -12.02
N GLU A 34 17.81 2.83 -13.06
CA GLU A 34 16.73 1.87 -12.91
C GLU A 34 17.00 0.63 -13.79
N LYS A 35 16.88 -0.56 -13.16
CA LYS A 35 17.13 -1.85 -13.82
C LYS A 35 15.86 -2.58 -14.27
N ARG A 36 14.67 -2.06 -13.95
CA ARG A 36 13.42 -2.75 -14.25
C ARG A 36 13.19 -2.85 -15.75
N ILE A 37 12.92 -4.07 -16.18
CA ILE A 37 12.32 -4.38 -17.48
C ILE A 37 10.86 -4.78 -17.23
N HIS A 38 9.93 -4.11 -17.88
CA HIS A 38 8.50 -4.45 -17.87
C HIS A 38 8.03 -4.71 -19.29
N LYS A 39 7.45 -5.90 -19.54
CA LYS A 39 7.00 -6.33 -20.86
C LYS A 39 8.05 -6.08 -21.97
N GLY A 40 9.31 -6.43 -21.67
CA GLY A 40 10.45 -6.36 -22.60
C GLY A 40 11.05 -4.96 -22.81
N LYS A 41 10.61 -3.94 -22.07
CA LYS A 41 11.12 -2.57 -22.18
C LYS A 41 11.61 -2.03 -20.83
N PRO A 42 12.68 -1.19 -20.79
CA PRO A 42 13.05 -0.46 -19.58
C PRO A 42 11.88 0.37 -19.07
N SER A 43 11.65 0.35 -17.76
CA SER A 43 10.48 1.00 -17.15
C SER A 43 10.80 1.65 -15.81
N LEU A 44 10.32 2.87 -15.62
CA LEU A 44 10.36 3.63 -14.37
C LEU A 44 9.12 3.36 -13.51
N GLY A 45 9.09 3.91 -12.29
CA GLY A 45 7.94 3.81 -11.38
C GLY A 45 7.97 2.61 -10.44
N GLY A 46 9.04 1.78 -10.51
CA GLY A 46 9.29 0.67 -9.60
C GLY A 46 8.14 -0.35 -9.52
N THR A 47 8.02 -1.00 -8.37
CA THR A 47 6.95 -1.98 -8.12
C THR A 47 5.56 -1.34 -8.18
N CYS A 48 5.37 -0.20 -7.54
CA CYS A 48 4.05 0.44 -7.41
C CYS A 48 3.37 0.68 -8.76
N LEU A 49 4.07 1.29 -9.73
CA LEU A 49 3.47 1.64 -11.01
C LEU A 49 3.36 0.43 -11.95
N ASN A 50 4.33 -0.49 -11.92
CA ASN A 50 4.41 -1.57 -12.90
C ASN A 50 3.62 -2.83 -12.49
N VAL A 51 3.76 -3.26 -11.23
CA VAL A 51 3.26 -4.56 -10.75
C VAL A 51 2.71 -4.51 -9.33
N GLY A 52 2.27 -3.33 -8.87
CA GLY A 52 1.77 -3.11 -7.51
C GLY A 52 0.51 -2.26 -7.48
N CYS A 53 0.62 -1.07 -6.88
CA CYS A 53 -0.51 -0.18 -6.58
C CYS A 53 -1.39 0.14 -7.80
N ILE A 54 -0.77 0.53 -8.91
CA ILE A 54 -1.53 1.02 -10.07
C ILE A 54 -2.27 -0.11 -10.79
N PRO A 55 -1.62 -1.22 -11.20
CA PRO A 55 -2.35 -2.29 -11.87
C PRO A 55 -3.40 -2.95 -10.95
N SER A 56 -3.15 -3.09 -9.64
CA SER A 56 -4.16 -3.62 -8.72
C SER A 56 -5.38 -2.71 -8.61
N LYS A 57 -5.20 -1.39 -8.50
CA LYS A 57 -6.32 -0.42 -8.45
C LYS A 57 -7.09 -0.37 -9.76
N ALA A 58 -6.41 -0.52 -10.90
CA ALA A 58 -7.09 -0.63 -12.19
C ALA A 58 -7.99 -1.87 -12.29
N LEU A 59 -7.56 -3.01 -11.74
CA LEU A 59 -8.38 -4.24 -11.69
C LEU A 59 -9.49 -4.13 -10.63
N LEU A 60 -9.20 -3.55 -9.45
CA LEU A 60 -10.21 -3.31 -8.42
C LEU A 60 -11.36 -2.44 -8.94
N ASP A 61 -11.04 -1.33 -9.62
CA ASP A 61 -12.06 -0.46 -10.24
C ASP A 61 -12.87 -1.21 -11.31
N SER A 62 -12.19 -1.94 -12.20
CA SER A 62 -12.88 -2.66 -13.27
C SER A 62 -13.76 -3.80 -12.77
N SER A 63 -13.29 -4.59 -11.79
CA SER A 63 -14.06 -5.68 -11.19
C SER A 63 -15.24 -5.16 -10.36
N HIS A 64 -15.06 -4.04 -9.66
CA HIS A 64 -16.15 -3.40 -8.91
C HIS A 64 -17.25 -2.90 -9.83
N ARG A 65 -16.91 -2.24 -10.96
CA ARG A 65 -17.90 -1.81 -11.96
C ARG A 65 -18.70 -2.97 -12.54
N TYR A 66 -18.07 -4.13 -12.73
CA TYR A 66 -18.76 -5.33 -13.19
C TYR A 66 -19.75 -5.83 -12.13
N GLU A 67 -19.30 -5.99 -10.88
CA GLU A 67 -20.12 -6.40 -9.75
C GLU A 67 -21.31 -5.44 -9.53
N ASP A 68 -21.05 -4.14 -9.50
CA ASP A 68 -22.08 -3.10 -9.35
C ASP A 68 -23.13 -3.16 -10.46
N THR A 69 -22.68 -3.38 -11.71
CA THR A 69 -23.58 -3.51 -12.86
C THR A 69 -24.47 -4.77 -12.76
N VAL A 70 -23.93 -5.89 -12.25
CA VAL A 70 -24.69 -7.14 -12.12
C VAL A 70 -25.63 -7.12 -10.93
N ASP A 71 -25.18 -6.65 -9.78
CA ASP A 71 -25.84 -6.88 -8.50
C ASP A 71 -26.66 -5.67 -8.01
N HIS A 72 -26.30 -4.43 -8.40
CA HIS A 72 -26.83 -3.22 -7.75
C HIS A 72 -27.63 -2.29 -8.68
N LEU A 73 -27.50 -2.35 -9.99
CA LEU A 73 -28.25 -1.47 -10.91
C LEU A 73 -29.76 -1.62 -10.79
N GLY A 74 -30.24 -2.81 -10.43
CA GLY A 74 -31.67 -3.08 -10.18
C GLY A 74 -32.28 -2.17 -9.12
N ASP A 75 -31.53 -1.84 -8.08
CA ASP A 75 -31.96 -0.96 -6.99
C ASP A 75 -32.19 0.49 -7.48
N HIS A 76 -31.51 0.88 -8.56
CA HIS A 76 -31.68 2.17 -9.24
C HIS A 76 -32.78 2.15 -10.32
N GLY A 77 -33.52 1.05 -10.47
CA GLY A 77 -34.55 0.88 -11.51
C GLY A 77 -33.96 0.68 -12.92
N ILE A 78 -32.68 0.33 -13.03
CA ILE A 78 -31.99 0.09 -14.30
C ILE A 78 -31.99 -1.41 -14.57
N THR A 79 -32.64 -1.81 -15.67
CA THR A 79 -32.63 -3.21 -16.13
C THR A 79 -31.60 -3.37 -17.23
N THR A 80 -30.67 -4.31 -17.05
CA THR A 80 -29.70 -4.69 -18.07
C THR A 80 -30.06 -6.06 -18.66
N ALA A 81 -29.65 -6.30 -19.91
CA ALA A 81 -29.58 -7.67 -20.45
C ALA A 81 -28.44 -8.43 -19.76
N GLU A 82 -28.13 -9.66 -20.20
CA GLU A 82 -27.00 -10.42 -19.69
C GLU A 82 -25.71 -9.58 -19.74
N VAL A 83 -25.10 -9.33 -18.57
CA VAL A 83 -23.86 -8.56 -18.45
C VAL A 83 -22.69 -9.53 -18.51
N LYS A 84 -21.76 -9.28 -19.41
CA LYS A 84 -20.52 -10.05 -19.58
C LYS A 84 -19.32 -9.12 -19.47
N PHE A 85 -18.21 -9.63 -18.95
CA PHE A 85 -16.92 -8.94 -19.04
C PHE A 85 -15.99 -9.65 -20.01
N ASP A 86 -15.03 -8.91 -20.53
CA ASP A 86 -13.96 -9.38 -21.39
C ASP A 86 -12.64 -9.21 -20.62
N LEU A 87 -12.12 -10.30 -20.07
CA LEU A 87 -10.92 -10.27 -19.24
C LEU A 87 -9.69 -9.75 -19.99
N GLU A 88 -9.54 -10.11 -21.26
CA GLU A 88 -8.42 -9.65 -22.10
C GLU A 88 -8.44 -8.12 -22.21
N LYS A 89 -9.60 -7.52 -22.48
CA LYS A 89 -9.75 -6.06 -22.50
C LYS A 89 -9.55 -5.42 -21.14
N MET A 90 -9.95 -6.07 -20.05
CA MET A 90 -9.73 -5.57 -18.69
C MET A 90 -8.23 -5.55 -18.38
N LEU A 91 -7.49 -6.60 -18.71
CA LEU A 91 -6.04 -6.66 -18.58
C LEU A 91 -5.34 -5.62 -19.49
N ALA A 92 -5.76 -5.50 -20.74
CA ALA A 92 -5.23 -4.50 -21.67
C ALA A 92 -5.46 -3.06 -21.16
N ARG A 93 -6.63 -2.76 -20.55
CA ARG A 93 -6.87 -1.47 -19.88
C ARG A 93 -5.90 -1.23 -18.74
N LYS A 94 -5.69 -2.22 -17.88
CA LYS A 94 -4.69 -2.17 -16.79
C LYS A 94 -3.30 -1.84 -17.34
N ASP A 95 -2.87 -2.53 -18.38
CA ASP A 95 -1.56 -2.32 -19.02
C ASP A 95 -1.42 -0.92 -19.61
N LYS A 96 -2.46 -0.43 -20.26
CA LYS A 96 -2.48 0.95 -20.81
C LYS A 96 -2.32 2.00 -19.71
N VAL A 97 -2.96 1.82 -18.55
CA VAL A 97 -2.80 2.73 -17.40
C VAL A 97 -1.36 2.71 -16.89
N VAL A 98 -0.76 1.51 -16.78
CA VAL A 98 0.64 1.36 -16.38
C VAL A 98 1.58 2.05 -17.38
N GLU A 99 1.40 1.80 -18.68
CA GLU A 99 2.22 2.43 -19.74
C GLU A 99 2.11 3.96 -19.72
N GLN A 100 0.91 4.49 -19.54
CA GLN A 100 0.68 5.93 -19.47
C GLN A 100 1.43 6.56 -18.28
N LEU A 101 1.37 5.97 -17.10
CA LEU A 101 2.00 6.51 -15.90
C LEU A 101 3.53 6.35 -15.92
N THR A 102 4.04 5.19 -16.32
CA THR A 102 5.48 4.97 -16.41
C THR A 102 6.12 5.83 -17.50
N GLY A 103 5.42 6.03 -18.63
CA GLY A 103 5.80 6.97 -19.67
C GLY A 103 5.77 8.43 -19.19
N GLY A 104 4.80 8.79 -18.35
CA GLY A 104 4.73 10.09 -17.68
C GLY A 104 5.94 10.35 -16.80
N VAL A 105 6.37 9.37 -15.98
CA VAL A 105 7.59 9.49 -15.16
C VAL A 105 8.82 9.71 -16.03
N ALA A 106 8.96 8.99 -17.15
CA ALA A 106 10.08 9.18 -18.08
C ALA A 106 10.10 10.61 -18.66
N GLN A 107 8.92 11.15 -19.00
CA GLN A 107 8.81 12.55 -19.45
C GLN A 107 9.17 13.54 -18.34
N LEU A 108 8.77 13.29 -17.08
CA LEU A 108 9.13 14.14 -15.96
C LEU A 108 10.65 14.15 -15.70
N LEU A 109 11.32 13.01 -15.74
CA LEU A 109 12.78 12.96 -15.61
C LEU A 109 13.44 13.76 -16.72
N LYS A 110 13.03 13.53 -17.98
CA LYS A 110 13.56 14.26 -19.15
C LYS A 110 13.30 15.76 -19.05
N GLY A 111 12.10 16.17 -18.67
CA GLY A 111 11.69 17.58 -18.55
C GLY A 111 12.46 18.33 -17.44
N ASN A 112 12.92 17.62 -16.40
CA ASN A 112 13.75 18.17 -15.33
C ASN A 112 15.27 18.02 -15.60
N GLY A 113 15.69 17.55 -16.77
CA GLY A 113 17.10 17.38 -17.13
C GLY A 113 17.82 16.27 -16.37
N ILE A 114 17.07 15.28 -15.87
CA ILE A 114 17.62 14.13 -15.13
C ILE A 114 18.02 13.05 -16.13
N GLU A 115 19.23 12.54 -15.99
CA GLU A 115 19.70 11.44 -16.82
C GLU A 115 19.16 10.10 -16.30
N TRP A 116 18.29 9.45 -17.09
CA TRP A 116 17.81 8.13 -16.80
C TRP A 116 18.82 7.09 -17.30
N LEU A 117 19.57 6.48 -16.38
CA LEU A 117 20.54 5.44 -16.63
C LEU A 117 19.86 4.06 -16.54
N GLN A 118 19.72 3.39 -17.68
CA GLN A 118 19.02 2.11 -17.81
C GLN A 118 20.00 0.96 -17.53
N GLY A 119 19.87 0.30 -16.38
CA GLY A 119 20.77 -0.74 -15.95
C GLY A 119 20.84 -0.89 -14.44
N THR A 120 21.85 -1.58 -13.94
CA THR A 120 22.04 -1.87 -12.52
C THR A 120 23.03 -0.91 -11.88
N GLY A 121 22.68 -0.35 -10.73
CA GLY A 121 23.55 0.46 -9.88
C GLY A 121 23.99 -0.29 -8.63
N LYS A 122 25.27 -0.21 -8.26
CA LYS A 122 25.82 -0.78 -7.03
C LYS A 122 26.69 0.25 -6.31
N LEU A 123 26.43 0.44 -5.02
CA LEU A 123 27.26 1.31 -4.18
C LEU A 123 28.57 0.62 -3.82
N LEU A 124 29.67 1.27 -4.14
CA LEU A 124 31.04 0.87 -3.78
C LEU A 124 31.56 1.70 -2.60
N ALA A 125 32.76 1.36 -2.10
CA ALA A 125 33.46 2.17 -1.14
C ALA A 125 33.70 3.61 -1.64
N GLY A 126 33.73 4.58 -0.72
CA GLY A 126 33.99 5.99 -1.03
C GLY A 126 32.85 6.68 -1.81
N LYS A 127 31.63 6.22 -1.68
CA LYS A 127 30.41 6.75 -2.36
C LYS A 127 30.45 6.62 -3.89
N LYS A 128 31.30 5.79 -4.43
CA LYS A 128 31.29 5.50 -5.86
C LYS A 128 30.11 4.61 -6.20
N VAL A 129 29.60 4.77 -7.41
CA VAL A 129 28.50 3.95 -7.92
C VAL A 129 28.96 3.25 -9.19
N GLU A 130 29.02 1.92 -9.13
CA GLU A 130 29.17 1.09 -10.32
C GLU A 130 27.84 1.07 -11.07
N PHE A 131 27.84 1.49 -12.30
CA PHE A 131 26.71 1.43 -13.21
C PHE A 131 27.00 0.42 -14.31
N VAL A 132 26.18 -0.64 -14.35
CA VAL A 132 26.20 -1.66 -15.41
C VAL A 132 25.01 -1.42 -16.31
N PRO A 133 25.19 -0.79 -17.48
CA PRO A 133 24.09 -0.52 -18.42
C PRO A 133 23.56 -1.81 -19.06
N PHE A 134 22.33 -1.78 -19.56
CA PHE A 134 21.80 -2.89 -20.38
C PHE A 134 22.59 -3.04 -21.68
N GLU A 135 23.11 -1.95 -22.23
CA GLU A 135 23.94 -1.91 -23.42
C GLU A 135 25.14 -0.99 -23.20
N GLY A 136 26.35 -1.47 -23.53
CA GLY A 136 27.57 -0.70 -23.38
C GLY A 136 28.48 -1.20 -22.28
N GLU A 137 29.46 -0.39 -21.89
CA GLU A 137 30.48 -0.74 -20.91
C GLU A 137 30.10 -0.27 -19.49
N THR A 138 30.54 -1.05 -18.49
CA THR A 138 30.41 -0.68 -17.08
C THR A 138 31.15 0.63 -16.80
N GLN A 139 30.53 1.50 -16.02
CA GLN A 139 31.05 2.81 -15.64
C GLN A 139 31.10 2.93 -14.13
N VAL A 140 32.04 3.73 -13.63
CA VAL A 140 32.10 4.14 -12.22
C VAL A 140 31.78 5.63 -12.15
N LEU A 141 30.67 5.95 -11.47
CA LEU A 141 30.23 7.31 -11.20
C LEU A 141 30.76 7.75 -9.84
N GLU A 142 31.15 9.01 -9.73
CA GLU A 142 31.69 9.61 -8.49
C GLU A 142 30.85 10.83 -8.08
N PRO A 143 29.60 10.62 -7.60
CA PRO A 143 28.73 11.71 -7.18
C PRO A 143 29.12 12.27 -5.81
N LYS A 144 28.62 13.48 -5.49
CA LYS A 144 28.72 14.05 -4.15
C LYS A 144 27.81 13.32 -3.15
N TYR A 145 26.62 12.92 -3.62
CA TYR A 145 25.58 12.27 -2.83
C TYR A 145 25.00 11.05 -3.55
N VAL A 146 24.56 10.05 -2.78
CA VAL A 146 23.87 8.86 -3.28
C VAL A 146 22.58 8.64 -2.48
N ILE A 147 21.48 8.35 -3.17
CA ILE A 147 20.23 7.88 -2.56
C ILE A 147 19.97 6.44 -3.00
N LEU A 148 19.88 5.53 -2.03
CA LEU A 148 19.52 4.13 -2.23
C LEU A 148 18.00 4.00 -2.13
N ALA A 149 17.34 3.60 -3.23
CA ALA A 149 15.89 3.51 -3.36
C ALA A 149 15.44 2.23 -4.09
N SER A 150 16.14 1.11 -3.86
CA SER A 150 15.95 -0.17 -4.56
C SER A 150 14.63 -0.87 -4.21
N GLY A 151 13.93 -0.43 -3.15
CA GLY A 151 12.61 -0.89 -2.79
C GLY A 151 12.58 -2.27 -2.15
N SER A 152 11.56 -3.07 -2.50
CA SER A 152 11.29 -4.37 -1.89
C SER A 152 10.86 -5.42 -2.92
N VAL A 153 10.89 -6.69 -2.50
CA VAL A 153 10.40 -7.85 -3.27
C VAL A 153 9.42 -8.68 -2.42
N PRO A 154 8.51 -9.47 -3.02
CA PRO A 154 7.67 -10.40 -2.27
C PRO A 154 8.50 -11.38 -1.42
N VAL A 155 7.96 -11.76 -0.28
CA VAL A 155 8.56 -12.82 0.55
C VAL A 155 8.17 -14.17 -0.02
N ASN A 156 9.17 -15.00 -0.32
CA ASN A 156 8.98 -16.39 -0.69
C ASN A 156 8.97 -17.26 0.57
N ILE A 157 8.05 -18.23 0.64
CA ILE A 157 7.96 -19.19 1.73
C ILE A 157 8.21 -20.61 1.20
N PRO A 158 9.02 -21.42 1.90
CA PRO A 158 9.37 -22.77 1.43
C PRO A 158 8.17 -23.71 1.27
N VAL A 159 7.10 -23.50 2.06
CA VAL A 159 5.88 -24.33 2.06
C VAL A 159 4.99 -24.08 0.84
N ALA A 160 5.19 -22.98 0.12
CA ALA A 160 4.47 -22.66 -1.13
C ALA A 160 5.43 -21.95 -2.10
N PRO A 161 6.35 -22.70 -2.72
CA PRO A 161 7.33 -22.15 -3.66
C PRO A 161 6.61 -21.61 -4.90
N VAL A 162 6.87 -20.34 -5.22
CA VAL A 162 6.26 -19.64 -6.36
C VAL A 162 6.90 -20.11 -7.68
N ASP A 163 6.07 -20.60 -8.60
CA ASP A 163 6.46 -21.01 -9.95
C ASP A 163 6.04 -20.02 -11.05
N GLN A 164 5.23 -19.00 -10.67
CA GLN A 164 4.63 -17.99 -11.56
C GLN A 164 3.65 -18.57 -12.61
N ASP A 165 3.17 -19.79 -12.40
CA ASP A 165 2.10 -20.42 -13.19
C ASP A 165 0.92 -20.79 -12.30
N LEU A 166 1.02 -21.84 -11.49
CA LEU A 166 -0.05 -22.29 -10.58
C LEU A 166 0.06 -21.62 -9.21
N ILE A 167 1.26 -21.45 -8.70
CA ILE A 167 1.56 -20.74 -7.46
C ILE A 167 2.26 -19.44 -7.81
N VAL A 168 1.55 -18.32 -7.63
CA VAL A 168 2.04 -17.01 -8.04
C VAL A 168 2.24 -16.08 -6.84
N ASP A 169 3.09 -15.06 -7.00
CA ASP A 169 3.11 -13.91 -6.11
C ASP A 169 2.09 -12.84 -6.55
N SER A 170 2.14 -11.67 -5.91
CA SER A 170 1.28 -10.53 -6.26
C SER A 170 1.45 -10.05 -7.70
N THR A 171 2.60 -10.28 -8.33
CA THR A 171 2.86 -9.91 -9.73
C THR A 171 2.12 -10.84 -10.68
N GLY A 172 2.27 -12.16 -10.50
CA GLY A 172 1.58 -13.16 -11.33
C GLY A 172 0.05 -13.07 -11.19
N ALA A 173 -0.43 -12.74 -9.98
CA ALA A 173 -1.85 -12.59 -9.72
C ALA A 173 -2.52 -11.42 -10.47
N LEU A 174 -1.77 -10.48 -11.02
CA LEU A 174 -2.27 -9.38 -11.88
C LEU A 174 -2.40 -9.76 -13.35
N GLU A 175 -1.95 -10.97 -13.71
CA GLU A 175 -1.80 -11.40 -15.12
C GLU A 175 -2.50 -12.73 -15.42
N PHE A 176 -3.42 -13.23 -14.59
CA PHE A 176 -4.14 -14.46 -14.89
C PHE A 176 -4.87 -14.35 -16.23
N PRO A 177 -4.60 -15.25 -17.18
CA PRO A 177 -5.21 -15.21 -18.52
C PRO A 177 -6.69 -15.62 -18.53
N GLU A 178 -7.12 -16.30 -17.47
CA GLU A 178 -8.50 -16.74 -17.24
C GLU A 178 -8.86 -16.58 -15.76
N VAL A 179 -10.15 -16.46 -15.47
CA VAL A 179 -10.62 -16.40 -14.08
C VAL A 179 -10.54 -17.81 -13.47
N PRO A 180 -9.71 -18.05 -12.45
CA PRO A 180 -9.67 -19.36 -11.78
C PRO A 180 -11.02 -19.62 -11.09
N GLN A 181 -11.56 -20.83 -11.20
CA GLN A 181 -12.81 -21.16 -10.49
C GLN A 181 -12.56 -21.20 -8.97
N ARG A 182 -11.47 -21.86 -8.54
CA ARG A 182 -11.06 -22.00 -7.15
C ARG A 182 -9.72 -21.30 -6.94
N LEU A 183 -9.71 -20.26 -6.13
CA LEU A 183 -8.52 -19.46 -5.85
C LEU A 183 -8.15 -19.55 -4.38
N GLY A 184 -6.94 -20.02 -4.09
CA GLY A 184 -6.34 -19.91 -2.75
C GLY A 184 -5.50 -18.63 -2.64
N VAL A 185 -5.52 -17.99 -1.47
CA VAL A 185 -4.66 -16.84 -1.14
C VAL A 185 -4.00 -17.09 0.20
N ILE A 186 -2.68 -17.08 0.26
CA ILE A 186 -1.92 -17.19 1.52
C ILE A 186 -1.55 -15.79 1.97
N GLY A 187 -2.11 -15.35 3.10
CA GLY A 187 -1.96 -14.02 3.72
C GLY A 187 -3.20 -13.14 3.56
N ALA A 188 -3.85 -12.82 4.70
CA ALA A 188 -4.98 -11.88 4.76
C ALA A 188 -4.50 -10.42 4.99
N GLY A 189 -3.35 -10.05 4.46
CA GLY A 189 -2.88 -8.67 4.42
C GLY A 189 -3.50 -7.88 3.28
N VAL A 190 -3.11 -6.60 3.16
CA VAL A 190 -3.64 -5.64 2.16
C VAL A 190 -3.67 -6.24 0.75
N ILE A 191 -2.55 -6.79 0.28
CA ILE A 191 -2.41 -7.32 -1.08
C ILE A 191 -3.31 -8.54 -1.31
N GLY A 192 -3.35 -9.47 -0.36
CA GLY A 192 -4.18 -10.68 -0.48
C GLY A 192 -5.67 -10.37 -0.49
N LEU A 193 -6.11 -9.41 0.33
CA LEU A 193 -7.52 -8.98 0.36
C LEU A 193 -7.92 -8.25 -0.91
N GLU A 194 -7.07 -7.37 -1.44
CA GLU A 194 -7.32 -6.64 -2.68
C GLU A 194 -7.41 -7.58 -3.87
N LEU A 195 -6.41 -8.44 -4.07
CA LEU A 195 -6.39 -9.39 -5.20
C LEU A 195 -7.47 -10.47 -5.06
N GLY A 196 -7.70 -10.97 -3.85
CA GLY A 196 -8.83 -11.88 -3.56
C GLY A 196 -10.18 -11.25 -3.93
N SER A 197 -10.38 -9.98 -3.61
CA SER A 197 -11.61 -9.25 -3.95
C SER A 197 -11.78 -9.08 -5.47
N VAL A 198 -10.68 -8.78 -6.20
CA VAL A 198 -10.74 -8.68 -7.68
C VAL A 198 -11.28 -9.99 -8.29
N TRP A 199 -10.65 -11.11 -7.97
CA TRP A 199 -11.00 -12.38 -8.57
C TRP A 199 -12.34 -12.92 -8.08
N ARG A 200 -12.70 -12.66 -6.80
CA ARG A 200 -14.03 -12.99 -6.26
C ARG A 200 -15.15 -12.29 -7.04
N ARG A 201 -15.01 -11.01 -7.32
CA ARG A 201 -15.98 -10.23 -8.12
C ARG A 201 -16.11 -10.75 -9.56
N LEU A 202 -15.04 -11.30 -10.10
CA LEU A 202 -15.02 -11.89 -11.44
C LEU A 202 -15.51 -13.34 -11.49
N GLY A 203 -15.88 -13.95 -10.34
CA GLY A 203 -16.52 -15.26 -10.26
C GLY A 203 -15.72 -16.37 -9.59
N SER A 204 -14.51 -16.11 -9.08
CA SER A 204 -13.73 -17.12 -8.35
C SER A 204 -14.37 -17.45 -6.98
N GLU A 205 -14.31 -18.70 -6.57
CA GLU A 205 -14.43 -19.11 -5.16
C GLU A 205 -13.10 -18.85 -4.47
N VAL A 206 -13.05 -17.90 -3.53
CA VAL A 206 -11.80 -17.44 -2.91
C VAL A 206 -11.70 -17.86 -1.47
N VAL A 207 -10.61 -18.57 -1.11
CA VAL A 207 -10.24 -18.92 0.25
C VAL A 207 -8.95 -18.19 0.63
N VAL A 208 -8.98 -17.45 1.74
CA VAL A 208 -7.84 -16.71 2.25
C VAL A 208 -7.33 -17.36 3.53
N PHE A 209 -6.08 -17.83 3.53
CA PHE A 209 -5.42 -18.44 4.68
C PHE A 209 -4.60 -17.39 5.43
N GLU A 210 -4.90 -17.18 6.71
CA GLU A 210 -4.15 -16.30 7.60
C GLU A 210 -3.58 -17.09 8.78
N ALA A 211 -2.27 -17.08 8.91
CA ALA A 211 -1.58 -17.85 9.96
C ALA A 211 -1.74 -17.25 11.36
N MET A 212 -2.00 -15.94 11.44
CA MET A 212 -2.21 -15.25 12.71
C MET A 212 -3.63 -15.52 13.25
N ASP A 213 -3.79 -15.45 14.57
CA ASP A 213 -5.07 -15.65 15.24
C ASP A 213 -5.97 -14.40 15.23
N ALA A 214 -5.53 -13.31 14.57
CA ALA A 214 -6.26 -12.06 14.44
C ALA A 214 -6.25 -11.56 12.98
N PHE A 215 -7.40 -11.06 12.52
CA PHE A 215 -7.52 -10.40 11.23
C PHE A 215 -6.99 -8.97 11.31
N LEU A 216 -6.07 -8.58 10.41
CA LEU A 216 -5.46 -7.26 10.33
C LEU A 216 -5.00 -6.71 11.70
N PRO A 217 -4.08 -7.37 12.40
CA PRO A 217 -3.70 -7.00 13.77
C PRO A 217 -3.05 -5.60 13.88
N MET A 218 -2.64 -4.98 12.75
CA MET A 218 -2.13 -3.62 12.70
C MET A 218 -3.24 -2.56 12.71
N ALA A 219 -4.49 -2.92 12.42
CA ALA A 219 -5.63 -2.02 12.39
C ALA A 219 -6.36 -1.99 13.73
N ASP A 220 -7.15 -0.95 13.97
CA ASP A 220 -8.05 -0.87 15.12
C ASP A 220 -9.02 -2.07 15.13
N LYS A 221 -9.26 -2.67 16.30
CA LYS A 221 -10.07 -3.89 16.41
C LYS A 221 -11.51 -3.73 15.91
N ALA A 222 -12.12 -2.55 16.12
CA ALA A 222 -13.47 -2.30 15.63
C ALA A 222 -13.48 -2.22 14.10
N LEU A 223 -12.48 -1.58 13.51
CA LEU A 223 -12.28 -1.53 12.06
C LEU A 223 -12.08 -2.94 11.50
N ALA A 224 -11.11 -3.69 12.04
CA ALA A 224 -10.78 -5.04 11.57
C ALA A 224 -12.00 -5.98 11.61
N LYS A 225 -12.77 -5.95 12.71
CA LYS A 225 -13.97 -6.76 12.89
C LYS A 225 -15.06 -6.44 11.85
N GLU A 226 -15.38 -5.17 11.64
CA GLU A 226 -16.42 -4.78 10.68
C GLU A 226 -15.97 -5.07 9.25
N PHE A 227 -14.71 -4.79 8.94
CA PHE A 227 -14.14 -5.03 7.63
C PHE A 227 -14.12 -6.54 7.26
N GLN A 228 -13.70 -7.40 8.20
CA GLN A 228 -13.77 -8.86 8.02
C GLN A 228 -15.20 -9.32 7.74
N LYS A 229 -16.17 -8.84 8.52
CA LYS A 229 -17.59 -9.16 8.34
C LYS A 229 -18.11 -8.76 6.95
N ILE A 230 -17.74 -7.58 6.46
CA ILE A 230 -18.11 -7.09 5.14
C ILE A 230 -17.51 -7.98 4.04
N LEU A 231 -16.19 -8.23 4.07
CA LEU A 231 -15.52 -9.06 3.08
C LEU A 231 -16.03 -10.50 3.06
N THR A 232 -16.33 -11.07 4.24
CA THR A 232 -16.93 -12.41 4.35
C THR A 232 -18.33 -12.43 3.72
N LYS A 233 -19.15 -11.38 3.96
CA LYS A 233 -20.46 -11.26 3.33
C LYS A 233 -20.36 -11.15 1.80
N GLN A 234 -19.29 -10.55 1.28
CA GLN A 234 -19.01 -10.48 -0.15
C GLN A 234 -18.46 -11.81 -0.73
N GLY A 235 -18.29 -12.84 0.10
CA GLY A 235 -17.94 -14.20 -0.33
C GLY A 235 -16.44 -14.53 -0.28
N LEU A 236 -15.64 -13.76 0.46
CA LEU A 236 -14.27 -14.18 0.79
C LEU A 236 -14.31 -15.13 2.00
N ASP A 237 -13.88 -16.39 1.83
CA ASP A 237 -13.70 -17.35 2.94
C ASP A 237 -12.37 -17.07 3.64
N ILE A 238 -12.40 -16.21 4.67
CA ILE A 238 -11.22 -15.78 5.41
C ILE A 238 -11.00 -16.68 6.62
N ARG A 239 -9.97 -17.52 6.58
CA ARG A 239 -9.62 -18.51 7.60
C ARG A 239 -8.50 -18.01 8.47
N ILE A 240 -8.83 -17.53 9.66
CA ILE A 240 -7.88 -17.05 10.68
C ILE A 240 -7.32 -18.24 11.46
N GLY A 241 -6.04 -18.18 11.86
CA GLY A 241 -5.32 -19.27 12.51
C GLY A 241 -5.05 -20.47 11.59
N ALA A 242 -5.21 -20.29 10.28
CA ALA A 242 -4.97 -21.33 9.28
C ALA A 242 -3.51 -21.27 8.79
N LYS A 243 -2.68 -22.16 9.32
CA LYS A 243 -1.23 -22.21 9.04
C LYS A 243 -0.96 -23.21 7.91
N VAL A 244 -0.59 -22.70 6.75
CA VAL A 244 -0.19 -23.53 5.60
C VAL A 244 1.12 -24.23 5.93
N SER A 245 1.14 -25.55 5.78
CA SER A 245 2.27 -26.43 6.06
C SER A 245 2.93 -27.00 4.79
N GLY A 246 2.25 -26.96 3.65
CA GLY A 246 2.79 -27.42 2.38
C GLY A 246 1.85 -27.22 1.22
N THR A 247 2.41 -27.33 0.00
CA THR A 247 1.65 -27.35 -1.26
C THR A 247 2.13 -28.48 -2.13
N GLU A 248 1.20 -29.08 -2.89
CA GLU A 248 1.48 -30.12 -3.90
C GLU A 248 0.82 -29.75 -5.22
N ILE A 249 1.58 -29.83 -6.32
CA ILE A 249 1.04 -29.59 -7.65
C ILE A 249 0.70 -30.94 -8.27
N ASN A 250 -0.55 -31.11 -8.69
CA ASN A 250 -1.08 -32.29 -9.33
C ASN A 250 -1.73 -31.91 -10.69
N GLY A 251 -0.96 -32.04 -11.77
CA GLY A 251 -1.42 -31.63 -13.11
C GLY A 251 -1.60 -30.10 -13.18
N ARG A 252 -2.84 -29.62 -13.25
CA ARG A 252 -3.19 -28.20 -13.31
C ARG A 252 -3.83 -27.68 -12.03
N GLU A 253 -3.66 -28.37 -10.92
CA GLU A 253 -4.24 -28.03 -9.63
C GLU A 253 -3.16 -27.96 -8.54
N VAL A 254 -3.41 -27.13 -7.54
CA VAL A 254 -2.57 -26.98 -6.34
C VAL A 254 -3.36 -27.43 -5.12
N THR A 255 -2.88 -28.45 -4.43
CA THR A 255 -3.41 -28.85 -3.11
C THR A 255 -2.63 -28.14 -2.02
N VAL A 256 -3.33 -27.37 -1.20
CA VAL A 256 -2.79 -26.66 -0.02
C VAL A 256 -3.07 -27.50 1.23
N LYS A 257 -2.01 -27.87 1.96
CA LYS A 257 -2.09 -28.51 3.27
C LYS A 257 -1.94 -27.45 4.37
N TYR A 258 -2.83 -27.45 5.35
CA TYR A 258 -2.82 -26.45 6.42
C TYR A 258 -3.39 -27.02 7.72
N SER A 259 -3.00 -26.42 8.84
CA SER A 259 -3.57 -26.73 10.16
C SER A 259 -4.47 -25.57 10.61
N GLN A 260 -5.61 -25.88 11.19
CA GLN A 260 -6.53 -24.89 11.78
C GLN A 260 -7.26 -25.53 12.97
N GLY A 261 -7.22 -24.84 14.13
CA GLY A 261 -7.85 -25.37 15.36
C GLY A 261 -7.25 -26.67 15.86
N GLY A 262 -6.00 -26.99 15.48
CA GLY A 262 -5.31 -28.24 15.84
C GLY A 262 -5.61 -29.41 14.90
N GLU A 263 -6.41 -29.21 13.85
CA GLU A 263 -6.72 -30.23 12.84
C GLU A 263 -5.93 -29.96 11.55
N GLU A 264 -5.35 -31.02 10.98
CA GLU A 264 -4.75 -30.98 9.63
C GLU A 264 -5.85 -31.09 8.58
N LYS A 265 -5.77 -30.23 7.57
CA LYS A 265 -6.76 -30.09 6.47
C LYS A 265 -6.03 -29.91 5.15
N GLU A 266 -6.73 -30.23 4.07
CA GLU A 266 -6.27 -29.94 2.73
C GLU A 266 -7.40 -29.40 1.85
N GLN A 267 -7.02 -28.59 0.86
CA GLN A 267 -7.96 -28.08 -0.13
C GLN A 267 -7.24 -27.82 -1.46
N THR A 268 -7.93 -28.12 -2.55
CA THR A 268 -7.39 -28.01 -3.91
C THR A 268 -7.92 -26.77 -4.62
N PHE A 269 -7.03 -26.08 -5.35
CA PHE A 269 -7.26 -24.83 -6.05
C PHE A 269 -6.74 -24.92 -7.50
N ASP A 270 -7.29 -24.08 -8.38
CA ASP A 270 -6.79 -23.95 -9.77
C ASP A 270 -5.58 -23.01 -9.81
N LYS A 271 -5.54 -22.01 -8.92
CA LYS A 271 -4.42 -21.08 -8.71
C LYS A 271 -4.24 -20.77 -7.23
N LEU A 272 -3.02 -20.45 -6.84
CA LEU A 272 -2.67 -20.05 -5.48
C LEU A 272 -1.84 -18.75 -5.50
N ILE A 273 -2.26 -17.74 -4.73
CA ILE A 273 -1.53 -16.48 -4.56
C ILE A 273 -0.79 -16.50 -3.23
N VAL A 274 0.51 -16.19 -3.23
CA VAL A 274 1.34 -16.06 -2.02
C VAL A 274 1.58 -14.58 -1.73
N CYS A 275 0.96 -14.05 -0.67
CA CYS A 275 0.97 -12.63 -0.28
C CYS A 275 1.31 -12.44 1.21
N VAL A 276 2.36 -13.08 1.71
CA VAL A 276 2.76 -13.10 3.12
C VAL A 276 3.67 -11.95 3.54
N GLY A 277 3.75 -10.91 2.73
CA GLY A 277 4.52 -9.70 2.97
C GLY A 277 5.63 -9.45 1.96
N ARG A 278 6.44 -8.44 2.25
CA ARG A 278 7.56 -7.99 1.41
C ARG A 278 8.81 -7.85 2.25
N LYS A 279 9.98 -7.96 1.60
CA LYS A 279 11.29 -7.73 2.23
C LYS A 279 12.08 -6.71 1.42
N ALA A 280 12.94 -5.95 2.12
CA ALA A 280 13.86 -5.00 1.47
C ALA A 280 14.71 -5.70 0.41
N TYR A 281 14.98 -4.98 -0.68
CA TYR A 281 15.81 -5.50 -1.77
C TYR A 281 17.19 -4.83 -1.76
N ALA A 282 18.10 -5.41 -0.99
CA ALA A 282 19.51 -4.97 -0.91
C ALA A 282 20.47 -5.87 -1.70
N GLU A 283 19.98 -6.95 -2.30
CA GLU A 283 20.80 -7.91 -3.06
C GLU A 283 21.45 -7.25 -4.28
N GLY A 284 22.79 -7.36 -4.38
CA GLY A 284 23.56 -6.74 -5.45
C GLY A 284 23.64 -5.20 -5.41
N LEU A 285 23.00 -4.55 -4.43
CA LEU A 285 23.01 -3.09 -4.28
C LEU A 285 24.28 -2.56 -3.63
N LEU A 286 24.88 -3.32 -2.73
CA LEU A 286 25.99 -2.89 -1.88
C LEU A 286 27.22 -3.76 -2.13
N ALA A 287 28.39 -3.13 -2.25
CA ALA A 287 29.66 -3.82 -2.14
C ALA A 287 29.96 -4.16 -0.68
N GLU A 288 30.73 -5.21 -0.41
CA GLU A 288 31.09 -5.65 0.95
C GLU A 288 31.80 -4.54 1.74
N ASP A 289 32.57 -3.72 1.06
CA ASP A 289 33.33 -2.60 1.61
C ASP A 289 32.61 -1.25 1.51
N SER A 290 31.34 -1.24 1.12
CA SER A 290 30.54 0.00 0.99
C SER A 290 30.40 0.79 2.31
N GLY A 291 30.57 0.14 3.46
CA GLY A 291 30.42 0.74 4.79
C GLY A 291 28.96 0.89 5.25
N ILE A 292 28.00 0.45 4.46
CA ILE A 292 26.56 0.48 4.81
C ILE A 292 26.26 -0.67 5.77
N LYS A 293 25.51 -0.33 6.83
CA LYS A 293 25.02 -1.30 7.81
C LYS A 293 23.61 -1.75 7.48
N LEU A 294 23.38 -3.05 7.64
CA LEU A 294 22.06 -3.67 7.53
C LEU A 294 21.60 -4.16 8.90
N THR A 295 20.30 -4.04 9.17
CA THR A 295 19.65 -4.68 10.31
C THR A 295 19.59 -6.20 10.10
N GLU A 296 19.28 -6.97 11.16
CA GLU A 296 19.04 -8.41 11.06
C GLU A 296 17.95 -8.79 10.05
N ARG A 297 17.01 -7.87 9.77
CA ARG A 297 15.93 -8.04 8.77
C ARG A 297 16.33 -7.61 7.36
N GLY A 298 17.60 -7.24 7.14
CA GLY A 298 18.11 -6.81 5.83
C GLY A 298 17.71 -5.40 5.40
N LEU A 299 17.18 -4.57 6.32
CA LEU A 299 16.94 -3.16 6.08
C LEU A 299 18.23 -2.36 6.21
N VAL A 300 18.40 -1.31 5.41
CA VAL A 300 19.50 -0.37 5.60
C VAL A 300 19.27 0.46 6.87
N GLU A 301 20.27 0.52 7.73
CA GLU A 301 20.23 1.36 8.93
C GLU A 301 20.35 2.82 8.56
N VAL A 302 19.40 3.63 9.01
CA VAL A 302 19.38 5.08 8.80
C VAL A 302 18.94 5.81 10.08
N ASN A 303 19.35 7.07 10.20
CA ASN A 303 18.83 7.98 11.21
C ASN A 303 17.44 8.53 10.82
N ASP A 304 16.88 9.44 11.64
CA ASP A 304 15.55 10.03 11.40
C ASP A 304 15.44 10.84 10.10
N HIS A 305 16.55 11.15 9.48
CA HIS A 305 16.64 11.91 8.23
C HIS A 305 17.07 11.06 7.04
N CYS A 306 16.93 9.74 7.15
CA CYS A 306 17.29 8.78 6.12
C CYS A 306 18.80 8.76 5.75
N ALA A 307 19.69 9.40 6.54
CA ALA A 307 21.13 9.32 6.35
C ALA A 307 21.67 7.99 6.91
N THR A 308 22.54 7.33 6.12
CA THR A 308 23.20 6.07 6.49
C THR A 308 24.44 6.32 7.37
N SER A 309 25.16 5.25 7.72
CA SER A 309 26.47 5.32 8.37
C SER A 309 27.57 5.95 7.50
N VAL A 310 27.36 6.08 6.18
CA VAL A 310 28.31 6.64 5.23
C VAL A 310 27.90 8.08 4.89
N GLU A 311 28.77 9.04 5.16
CA GLU A 311 28.52 10.45 4.89
C GLU A 311 28.19 10.69 3.42
N GLY A 312 27.08 11.41 3.15
CA GLY A 312 26.59 11.72 1.81
C GLY A 312 25.85 10.56 1.14
N VAL A 313 25.57 9.45 1.86
CA VAL A 313 24.76 8.35 1.39
C VAL A 313 23.47 8.27 2.22
N TYR A 314 22.34 8.24 1.53
CA TYR A 314 20.99 8.14 2.10
C TYR A 314 20.32 6.87 1.61
N ALA A 315 19.35 6.36 2.36
CA ALA A 315 18.47 5.26 1.92
C ALA A 315 17.04 5.54 2.30
N ILE A 316 16.09 5.20 1.40
CA ILE A 316 14.68 5.57 1.52
C ILE A 316 13.74 4.43 1.11
N GLY A 317 12.48 4.59 1.44
CA GLY A 317 11.38 3.72 1.02
C GLY A 317 11.39 2.36 1.70
N ASP A 318 11.04 1.33 0.92
CA ASP A 318 10.93 -0.04 1.44
C ASP A 318 12.28 -0.64 1.87
N LEU A 319 13.38 0.03 1.53
CA LEU A 319 14.74 -0.38 1.90
C LEU A 319 15.07 -0.07 3.36
N VAL A 320 14.32 0.83 4.01
CA VAL A 320 14.56 1.31 5.38
C VAL A 320 13.38 0.99 6.30
N ARG A 321 13.47 1.40 7.58
CA ARG A 321 12.42 1.24 8.58
C ARG A 321 11.07 1.83 8.19
N GLY A 322 10.01 1.42 8.87
CA GLY A 322 8.65 1.90 8.71
C GLY A 322 7.83 1.05 7.73
N PRO A 323 6.60 1.44 7.44
CA PRO A 323 5.75 0.70 6.54
C PRO A 323 6.26 0.78 5.09
N MET A 324 6.12 -0.31 4.34
CA MET A 324 6.49 -0.37 2.92
C MET A 324 5.38 0.24 2.06
N LEU A 325 5.29 1.57 2.06
CA LEU A 325 4.26 2.36 1.40
C LEU A 325 4.89 3.39 0.45
N ALA A 326 4.29 3.54 -0.73
CA ALA A 326 4.79 4.43 -1.77
C ALA A 326 4.86 5.89 -1.30
N HIS A 327 3.81 6.41 -0.66
CA HIS A 327 3.76 7.78 -0.17
C HIS A 327 4.79 8.06 0.95
N LYS A 328 5.07 7.08 1.83
CA LYS A 328 6.18 7.20 2.79
C LYS A 328 7.52 7.35 2.05
N ALA A 329 7.75 6.54 1.01
CA ALA A 329 8.98 6.59 0.22
C ALA A 329 9.13 7.92 -0.54
N MET A 330 8.04 8.48 -1.05
CA MET A 330 7.98 9.79 -1.73
C MET A 330 8.43 10.90 -0.79
N GLU A 331 7.82 10.99 0.39
CA GLU A 331 8.13 12.01 1.39
C GLU A 331 9.55 11.84 1.97
N GLU A 332 10.02 10.62 2.19
CA GLU A 332 11.42 10.35 2.58
C GLU A 332 12.40 10.81 1.51
N GLY A 333 12.06 10.62 0.23
CA GLY A 333 12.87 11.06 -0.90
C GLY A 333 13.00 12.59 -0.96
N VAL A 334 11.89 13.29 -0.85
CA VAL A 334 11.85 14.76 -0.82
C VAL A 334 12.61 15.27 0.41
N MET A 335 12.32 14.74 1.60
CA MET A 335 13.01 15.11 2.84
C MET A 335 14.52 14.95 2.73
N ALA A 336 15.01 13.81 2.25
CA ALA A 336 16.45 13.55 2.12
C ALA A 336 17.14 14.60 1.23
N VAL A 337 16.52 14.92 0.09
CA VAL A 337 17.03 15.91 -0.86
C VAL A 337 17.00 17.34 -0.28
N GLU A 338 15.92 17.72 0.38
CA GLU A 338 15.83 19.02 1.05
C GLU A 338 16.93 19.20 2.09
N ARG A 339 17.22 18.16 2.86
CA ARG A 339 18.30 18.17 3.87
C ARG A 339 19.68 18.21 3.23
N ILE A 340 19.91 17.50 2.11
CA ILE A 340 21.13 17.61 1.33
C ILE A 340 21.35 19.04 0.85
N HIS A 341 20.28 19.76 0.49
CA HIS A 341 20.34 21.15 0.07
C HIS A 341 20.53 22.14 1.25
N GLY A 342 20.34 21.69 2.49
CA GLY A 342 20.50 22.52 3.70
C GLY A 342 19.18 23.03 4.30
N HIS A 343 18.03 22.59 3.80
CA HIS A 343 16.73 22.94 4.36
C HIS A 343 16.37 22.03 5.54
N ALA A 344 15.62 22.56 6.50
CA ALA A 344 15.02 21.76 7.55
C ALA A 344 13.77 21.05 7.01
N ALA A 345 13.85 19.73 6.88
CA ALA A 345 12.74 18.88 6.45
C ALA A 345 12.65 17.63 7.32
N GLN A 346 11.43 17.13 7.53
CA GLN A 346 11.17 15.92 8.31
C GLN A 346 9.91 15.23 7.79
N VAL A 347 9.80 13.93 8.04
CA VAL A 347 8.61 13.12 7.82
C VAL A 347 8.01 12.79 9.19
N ASN A 348 6.72 13.04 9.36
CA ASN A 348 5.99 12.60 10.53
C ASN A 348 5.50 11.16 10.32
N TYR A 349 6.17 10.20 10.92
CA TYR A 349 5.84 8.78 10.76
C TYR A 349 4.55 8.39 11.50
N ASP A 350 4.07 9.17 12.45
CA ASP A 350 2.83 8.91 13.19
C ASP A 350 1.58 9.24 12.37
N THR A 351 1.72 9.98 11.26
CA THR A 351 0.62 10.40 10.39
C THR A 351 0.63 9.75 9.01
N ILE A 352 1.45 8.72 8.82
CA ILE A 352 1.44 7.92 7.59
C ILE A 352 0.14 7.11 7.53
N ILE A 353 -0.68 7.37 6.53
CA ILE A 353 -1.96 6.68 6.35
C ILE A 353 -1.76 5.26 5.83
N SER A 354 -2.64 4.37 6.23
CA SER A 354 -2.76 3.02 5.65
C SER A 354 -4.10 2.89 4.95
N VAL A 355 -4.12 2.23 3.79
CA VAL A 355 -5.33 2.06 2.98
C VAL A 355 -5.39 0.66 2.39
N ILE A 356 -6.60 0.07 2.37
CA ILE A 356 -6.95 -1.14 1.63
C ILE A 356 -8.06 -0.75 0.64
N TYR A 357 -7.80 -0.90 -0.65
CA TYR A 357 -8.64 -0.39 -1.74
C TYR A 357 -9.70 -1.39 -2.24
N THR A 358 -10.23 -2.22 -1.35
CA THR A 358 -11.42 -3.03 -1.66
C THR A 358 -12.65 -2.12 -1.83
N HIS A 359 -13.84 -2.69 -1.96
CA HIS A 359 -15.09 -1.92 -1.88
C HIS A 359 -16.02 -2.61 -0.86
N PRO A 360 -16.40 -1.92 0.24
CA PRO A 360 -15.88 -0.62 0.69
C PRO A 360 -14.38 -0.66 0.99
N GLU A 361 -13.75 0.51 1.04
CA GLU A 361 -12.35 0.67 1.42
C GLU A 361 -12.19 0.62 2.94
N ALA A 362 -10.97 0.34 3.40
CA ALA A 362 -10.58 0.54 4.80
C ALA A 362 -9.33 1.41 4.88
N ALA A 363 -9.34 2.43 5.74
CA ALA A 363 -8.22 3.34 5.91
C ALA A 363 -8.06 3.79 7.36
N TRP A 364 -6.82 4.06 7.77
CA TRP A 364 -6.56 4.56 9.12
C TRP A 364 -5.26 5.38 9.19
N VAL A 365 -5.19 6.23 10.20
CA VAL A 365 -4.04 7.08 10.53
C VAL A 365 -3.93 7.27 12.04
N GLY A 366 -2.72 7.41 12.54
CA GLY A 366 -2.45 7.59 13.98
C GLY A 366 -2.59 6.29 14.77
N LEU A 367 -2.90 6.43 16.06
CA LEU A 367 -2.95 5.32 17.01
C LEU A 367 -4.29 4.59 16.97
N THR A 368 -4.26 3.27 17.07
CA THR A 368 -5.45 2.48 17.43
C THR A 368 -5.82 2.74 18.89
N GLU A 369 -7.03 2.38 19.28
CA GLU A 369 -7.46 2.48 20.69
C GLU A 369 -6.53 1.70 21.64
N GLU A 370 -6.08 0.53 21.22
CA GLU A 370 -5.17 -0.32 21.97
C GLU A 370 -3.78 0.33 22.11
N GLN A 371 -3.21 0.80 21.01
CA GLN A 371 -1.90 1.47 21.00
C GLN A 371 -1.91 2.75 21.84
N ALA A 372 -2.99 3.51 21.79
CA ALA A 372 -3.14 4.71 22.63
C ALA A 372 -3.14 4.35 24.13
N LYS A 373 -3.87 3.29 24.52
CA LYS A 373 -3.86 2.78 25.91
C LYS A 373 -2.49 2.28 26.34
N GLU A 374 -1.81 1.51 25.48
CA GLU A 374 -0.45 1.01 25.73
C GLU A 374 0.57 2.14 25.90
N LYS A 375 0.40 3.26 25.18
CA LYS A 375 1.21 4.47 25.33
C LYS A 375 0.81 5.30 26.59
N GLY A 376 -0.17 4.86 27.36
CA GLY A 376 -0.57 5.50 28.64
C GLY A 376 -1.56 6.65 28.51
N HIS A 377 -2.21 6.80 27.35
CA HIS A 377 -3.29 7.77 27.20
C HIS A 377 -4.57 7.32 27.91
N ASP A 378 -5.29 8.30 28.47
CA ASP A 378 -6.65 8.11 28.94
C ASP A 378 -7.59 8.27 27.72
N VAL A 379 -8.09 7.14 27.20
CA VAL A 379 -8.69 7.09 25.85
C VAL A 379 -10.19 7.29 25.90
N LYS A 380 -10.70 8.22 25.08
CA LYS A 380 -12.10 8.32 24.68
C LYS A 380 -12.24 8.08 23.18
N THR A 381 -13.36 7.51 22.77
CA THR A 381 -13.63 7.18 21.36
C THR A 381 -15.02 7.62 20.94
N GLY A 382 -15.18 7.99 19.67
CA GLY A 382 -16.46 8.24 19.02
C GLY A 382 -16.55 7.49 17.71
N GLN A 383 -17.72 6.94 17.40
CA GLN A 383 -17.96 6.21 16.16
C GLN A 383 -19.29 6.62 15.57
N PHE A 384 -19.32 6.77 14.22
CA PHE A 384 -20.56 7.08 13.51
C PHE A 384 -20.66 6.25 12.22
N PRO A 385 -21.79 5.56 11.96
CA PRO A 385 -21.95 4.67 10.82
C PRO A 385 -22.38 5.42 9.55
N PHE A 386 -21.94 4.94 8.38
CA PHE A 386 -22.43 5.44 7.08
C PHE A 386 -23.90 5.12 6.84
N ALA A 387 -24.44 4.08 7.46
CA ALA A 387 -25.85 3.64 7.31
C ALA A 387 -26.91 4.70 7.67
N VAL A 388 -26.51 5.79 8.34
CA VAL A 388 -27.40 6.90 8.68
C VAL A 388 -26.96 8.23 8.04
N ASN A 389 -25.99 8.19 7.15
CA ASN A 389 -25.53 9.35 6.39
C ASN A 389 -26.36 9.51 5.11
N GLY A 390 -26.94 10.68 4.88
CA GLY A 390 -27.83 10.93 3.74
C GLY A 390 -27.16 10.72 2.38
N ARG A 391 -25.90 11.11 2.22
CA ARG A 391 -25.15 10.91 0.96
C ARG A 391 -24.85 9.44 0.73
N ALA A 392 -24.46 8.70 1.78
CA ALA A 392 -24.19 7.27 1.70
C ALA A 392 -25.45 6.48 1.32
N LEU A 393 -26.60 6.79 1.94
CA LEU A 393 -27.86 6.17 1.59
C LEU A 393 -28.29 6.48 0.14
N ALA A 394 -28.12 7.71 -0.30
CA ALA A 394 -28.45 8.11 -1.68
C ALA A 394 -27.56 7.42 -2.73
N ALA A 395 -26.35 7.00 -2.34
CA ALA A 395 -25.42 6.29 -3.21
C ALA A 395 -25.48 4.75 -3.07
N GLY A 396 -26.30 4.20 -2.16
CA GLY A 396 -26.27 2.77 -1.85
C GLY A 396 -25.06 2.30 -1.01
N GLU A 397 -24.30 3.22 -0.43
CA GLU A 397 -22.96 3.03 0.17
C GLU A 397 -23.00 3.09 1.71
N GLY A 398 -23.99 2.48 2.32
CA GLY A 398 -24.24 2.57 3.76
C GLY A 398 -23.33 1.68 4.64
N ALA A 399 -22.39 0.94 4.08
CA ALA A 399 -21.54 0.02 4.84
C ALA A 399 -20.42 0.75 5.61
N GLY A 400 -20.15 0.30 6.85
CA GLY A 400 -19.01 0.75 7.64
C GLY A 400 -19.27 1.99 8.49
N PHE A 401 -18.16 2.64 8.91
CA PHE A 401 -18.19 3.75 9.88
C PHE A 401 -16.88 4.57 9.84
N VAL A 402 -16.92 5.73 10.52
CA VAL A 402 -15.74 6.47 10.97
C VAL A 402 -15.62 6.34 12.49
N LYS A 403 -14.40 6.07 12.99
CA LYS A 403 -14.06 6.03 14.42
C LYS A 403 -12.90 6.98 14.72
N PHE A 404 -13.05 7.80 15.74
CA PHE A 404 -11.97 8.59 16.34
C PHE A 404 -11.49 7.96 17.64
N VAL A 405 -10.16 8.14 17.89
CA VAL A 405 -9.49 7.85 19.13
C VAL A 405 -8.89 9.17 19.64
N ALA A 406 -9.19 9.57 20.85
CA ALA A 406 -8.74 10.83 21.45
C ALA A 406 -8.27 10.64 22.89
N ASP A 407 -7.41 11.54 23.35
CA ASP A 407 -6.99 11.64 24.74
C ASP A 407 -8.07 12.35 25.57
N ALA A 408 -8.58 11.69 26.60
CA ALA A 408 -9.70 12.22 27.40
C ALA A 408 -9.32 13.43 28.26
N LYS A 409 -8.01 13.63 28.54
CA LYS A 409 -7.53 14.75 29.38
C LYS A 409 -7.29 16.00 28.58
N THR A 410 -6.75 15.85 27.39
CA THR A 410 -6.30 16.98 26.55
C THR A 410 -7.22 17.23 25.36
N ASP A 411 -8.17 16.34 25.12
CA ASP A 411 -9.02 16.30 23.92
C ASP A 411 -8.27 16.12 22.59
N ARG A 412 -6.95 15.90 22.65
CA ARG A 412 -6.13 15.75 21.45
C ARG A 412 -6.57 14.54 20.65
N LEU A 413 -6.71 14.72 19.34
CA LEU A 413 -6.91 13.60 18.40
C LEU A 413 -5.65 12.71 18.39
N LEU A 414 -5.83 11.39 18.50
CA LEU A 414 -4.76 10.40 18.49
C LEU A 414 -4.83 9.47 17.28
N GLY A 415 -6.01 9.25 16.71
CA GLY A 415 -6.17 8.40 15.54
C GLY A 415 -7.57 8.47 14.93
N MET A 416 -7.63 8.14 13.63
CA MET A 416 -8.85 8.03 12.84
C MET A 416 -8.86 6.72 12.06
N HIS A 417 -9.98 6.03 12.08
CA HIS A 417 -10.17 4.73 11.45
C HIS A 417 -11.48 4.73 10.65
N VAL A 418 -11.43 4.35 9.38
CA VAL A 418 -12.54 4.43 8.45
C VAL A 418 -12.72 3.10 7.74
N VAL A 419 -13.93 2.58 7.73
CA VAL A 419 -14.39 1.56 6.78
C VAL A 419 -15.59 2.15 6.06
N GLY A 420 -15.55 2.22 4.74
CA GLY A 420 -16.68 2.80 4.02
C GLY A 420 -16.33 3.31 2.64
N PRO A 421 -17.27 4.02 2.00
CA PRO A 421 -17.04 4.64 0.70
C PRO A 421 -15.98 5.73 0.82
N ALA A 422 -15.09 5.80 -0.17
CA ALA A 422 -14.04 6.81 -0.26
C ALA A 422 -13.18 6.93 1.02
N ALA A 423 -12.96 5.83 1.76
CA ALA A 423 -12.19 5.85 2.99
C ALA A 423 -10.76 6.34 2.76
N SER A 424 -10.18 6.05 1.59
CA SER A 424 -8.87 6.55 1.15
C SER A 424 -8.78 8.07 1.08
N ASP A 425 -9.87 8.75 0.69
CA ASP A 425 -9.94 10.22 0.65
C ASP A 425 -10.34 10.81 2.00
N ILE A 426 -11.27 10.17 2.69
CA ILE A 426 -11.81 10.65 3.99
C ILE A 426 -10.74 10.65 5.07
N VAL A 427 -9.87 9.63 5.11
CA VAL A 427 -8.81 9.49 6.13
C VAL A 427 -7.84 10.68 6.17
N HIS A 428 -7.68 11.39 5.05
CA HIS A 428 -6.83 12.57 4.97
C HIS A 428 -7.32 13.71 5.88
N GLN A 429 -8.62 13.79 6.19
CA GLN A 429 -9.13 14.76 7.15
C GLN A 429 -8.58 14.49 8.56
N GLY A 430 -8.49 13.22 8.95
CA GLY A 430 -7.84 12.81 10.20
C GLY A 430 -6.33 13.04 10.17
N MET A 431 -5.66 12.76 9.06
CA MET A 431 -4.22 13.01 8.90
C MET A 431 -3.92 14.51 9.06
N ILE A 432 -4.66 15.38 8.38
CA ILE A 432 -4.50 16.83 8.50
C ILE A 432 -4.73 17.29 9.95
N ALA A 433 -5.78 16.78 10.60
CA ALA A 433 -6.06 17.13 12.00
C ALA A 433 -4.93 16.67 12.95
N LEU A 434 -4.35 15.50 12.72
CA LEU A 434 -3.20 15.01 13.50
C LEU A 434 -1.93 15.86 13.27
N GLU A 435 -1.65 16.24 12.01
CA GLU A 435 -0.50 17.11 11.69
C GLU A 435 -0.60 18.48 12.35
N PHE A 436 -1.81 19.06 12.42
CA PHE A 436 -2.05 20.32 13.12
C PHE A 436 -2.27 20.17 14.63
N VAL A 437 -2.11 18.94 15.17
CA VAL A 437 -2.26 18.66 16.62
C VAL A 437 -3.65 19.09 17.14
N SER A 438 -4.69 18.93 16.32
CA SER A 438 -6.05 19.35 16.62
C SER A 438 -6.64 18.60 17.82
N SER A 439 -7.52 19.27 18.55
CA SER A 439 -8.47 18.62 19.46
C SER A 439 -9.65 18.03 18.66
N VAL A 440 -10.42 17.15 19.31
CA VAL A 440 -11.68 16.67 18.72
C VAL A 440 -12.71 17.80 18.66
N GLU A 441 -12.70 18.71 19.63
CA GLU A 441 -13.57 19.90 19.66
C GLU A 441 -13.36 20.79 18.42
N ASP A 442 -12.10 20.93 17.92
CA ASP A 442 -11.86 21.68 16.68
C ASP A 442 -12.67 21.11 15.51
N LEU A 443 -12.73 19.77 15.37
CA LEU A 443 -13.54 19.12 14.33
C LEU A 443 -15.05 19.26 14.57
N GLN A 444 -15.51 19.28 15.84
CA GLN A 444 -16.91 19.48 16.20
C GLN A 444 -17.42 20.88 15.86
N LEU A 445 -16.52 21.88 15.85
CA LEU A 445 -16.86 23.28 15.58
C LEU A 445 -16.80 23.64 14.08
N MET A 446 -16.25 22.75 13.25
CA MET A 446 -16.16 22.99 11.80
C MET A 446 -17.50 22.78 11.10
N THR A 447 -17.74 23.56 10.04
CA THR A 447 -18.92 23.40 9.18
C THR A 447 -18.58 22.46 8.03
N PHE A 448 -19.25 21.29 8.01
CA PHE A 448 -19.12 20.32 6.91
C PHE A 448 -20.18 20.58 5.84
N GLY A 449 -19.82 20.33 4.58
CA GLY A 449 -20.77 20.47 3.44
C GLY A 449 -21.86 19.40 3.47
N HIS A 450 -23.08 19.76 3.12
CA HIS A 450 -24.24 18.85 3.04
C HIS A 450 -24.79 18.77 1.61
N PRO A 451 -25.13 17.56 1.08
CA PRO A 451 -24.82 16.24 1.65
C PRO A 451 -23.45 15.71 1.18
N THR A 452 -22.67 15.19 2.09
CA THR A 452 -21.34 14.61 1.79
C THR A 452 -21.06 13.37 2.64
N PHE A 453 -20.12 12.51 2.19
CA PHE A 453 -19.58 11.44 3.04
C PHE A 453 -18.81 12.01 4.25
N SER A 454 -18.20 13.20 4.13
CA SER A 454 -17.43 13.85 5.19
C SER A 454 -18.24 14.23 6.42
N GLU A 455 -19.58 14.32 6.32
CA GLU A 455 -20.44 14.55 7.49
C GLU A 455 -20.31 13.41 8.52
N VAL A 456 -19.93 12.18 8.09
CA VAL A 456 -19.68 11.06 9.00
C VAL A 456 -18.47 11.35 9.90
N VAL A 457 -17.47 12.11 9.41
CA VAL A 457 -16.33 12.57 10.20
C VAL A 457 -16.78 13.54 11.29
N HIS A 458 -17.61 14.52 10.94
CA HIS A 458 -18.17 15.47 11.91
C HIS A 458 -18.98 14.78 13.00
N GLU A 459 -19.90 13.90 12.61
CA GLU A 459 -20.73 13.14 13.54
C GLU A 459 -19.91 12.19 14.42
N ALA A 460 -18.86 11.58 13.89
CA ALA A 460 -17.94 10.76 14.68
C ALA A 460 -17.15 11.59 15.71
N ALA A 461 -16.75 12.82 15.36
CA ALA A 461 -16.15 13.76 16.32
C ALA A 461 -17.13 14.15 17.42
N LEU A 462 -18.37 14.48 17.08
CA LEU A 462 -19.45 14.73 18.07
C LEU A 462 -19.71 13.50 18.95
N ALA A 463 -19.65 12.29 18.38
CA ALA A 463 -19.87 11.04 19.12
C ALA A 463 -18.78 10.79 20.19
N VAL A 464 -17.57 11.35 20.07
CA VAL A 464 -16.54 11.23 21.10
C VAL A 464 -17.04 11.75 22.46
N ASP A 465 -17.85 12.79 22.45
CA ASP A 465 -18.46 13.40 23.65
C ASP A 465 -19.95 13.03 23.84
N GLY A 466 -20.45 12.04 23.06
CA GLY A 466 -21.84 11.63 23.13
C GLY A 466 -22.83 12.67 22.57
N ARG A 467 -22.38 13.50 21.64
CA ARG A 467 -23.12 14.64 21.06
C ARG A 467 -23.56 14.43 19.62
N ALA A 468 -23.33 13.23 19.01
CA ALA A 468 -23.80 12.96 17.65
C ALA A 468 -25.31 13.21 17.54
N ILE A 469 -25.71 13.88 16.46
CA ILE A 469 -27.09 14.33 16.26
C ILE A 469 -27.93 13.26 15.54
N HIS A 470 -27.33 12.65 14.49
CA HIS A 470 -28.06 11.74 13.61
C HIS A 470 -27.96 10.25 14.02
N ALA A 471 -27.45 9.96 15.23
CA ALA A 471 -27.47 8.63 15.82
C ALA A 471 -27.82 8.67 17.31
N ILE A 472 -28.56 7.65 17.77
CA ILE A 472 -28.94 7.54 19.20
C ILE A 472 -27.68 7.25 20.01
N GLN A 473 -27.32 8.19 20.86
CA GLN A 473 -26.19 8.04 21.78
C GLN A 473 -26.65 7.37 23.08
N ARG A 474 -26.04 6.22 23.42
CA ARG A 474 -26.28 5.61 24.74
C ARG A 474 -25.56 6.46 25.78
N LYS A 475 -26.29 6.97 26.76
CA LYS A 475 -25.67 7.68 27.91
C LYS A 475 -24.62 6.75 28.53
N ARG A 476 -23.36 7.21 28.53
CA ARG A 476 -22.33 6.55 29.36
C ARG A 476 -22.80 6.64 30.83
N LYS A 477 -22.95 5.50 31.51
CA LYS A 477 -23.25 5.43 32.95
C LYS A 477 -22.05 5.83 33.76
#